data_bdda2edf8b5bef57546d43166b731282
#
_entry.id   bdda2edf8b5bef57546d43166b731282
#
_cell.length_a   1.000
_cell.length_b   1.000
_cell.length_c   1.000
_cell.angle_alpha   90.00
_cell.angle_beta   90.00
_cell.angle_gamma   90.00
#
_symmetry.space_group_name_H-M   'P 1'
#
loop_
_entity.id
_entity.type
_entity.pdbx_description
1 polymer ?
#
loop_
_entity_poly.entity_id
_entity_poly.type
_entity_poly.pdbx_seq_one_letter_code
_entity_poly.pdbx_strand_id
1 'polypeptide(L)'
;MQIFIIHFFIFLTYYILAAYATTDILRLLKGSILPVSSASCYCPNCNQKISLRDQIPVFSYVINKGRCQNCGCKIPPTDLFLEIFFFLSFSAITVLFQFRWIAYFLCIALYETVKCIFIMIQGKREKNFVKNLLCSLRNNLFLFLFLAFPFALLSL
;
A
#
# COMPACT_ATOMS: atom_id res chain seq x y z
N MET A 1 -13.09 25.05 -10.60
CA MET A 1 -12.69 24.84 -9.22
C MET A 1 -13.12 23.47 -8.69
N GLN A 2 -14.37 23.04 -8.85
CA GLN A 2 -14.86 21.72 -8.41
C GLN A 2 -14.08 20.54 -8.98
N ILE A 3 -13.78 20.54 -10.29
CA ILE A 3 -13.04 19.47 -10.95
C ILE A 3 -11.62 19.30 -10.36
N PHE A 4 -10.94 20.40 -10.06
CA PHE A 4 -9.61 20.36 -9.47
C PHE A 4 -9.64 19.74 -8.06
N ILE A 5 -10.64 20.08 -7.25
CA ILE A 5 -10.83 19.53 -5.91
C ILE A 5 -11.07 18.02 -5.96
N ILE A 6 -11.91 17.55 -6.89
CA ILE A 6 -12.19 16.12 -7.06
C ILE A 6 -10.90 15.36 -7.42
N HIS A 7 -10.14 15.84 -8.41
CA HIS A 7 -8.88 15.20 -8.80
C HIS A 7 -7.86 15.18 -7.65
N PHE A 8 -7.77 16.26 -6.88
CA PHE A 8 -6.90 16.31 -5.70
C PHE A 8 -7.25 15.20 -4.69
N PHE A 9 -8.54 15.03 -4.36
CA PHE A 9 -8.98 13.96 -3.46
C PHE A 9 -8.74 12.56 -4.02
N ILE A 10 -8.90 12.37 -5.33
CA ILE A 10 -8.60 11.09 -5.99
C ILE A 10 -7.11 10.75 -5.85
N PHE A 11 -6.20 11.68 -6.16
CA PHE A 11 -4.77 11.45 -6.02
C PHE A 11 -4.35 11.24 -4.57
N LEU A 12 -4.95 11.97 -3.63
CA LEU A 12 -4.74 11.77 -2.19
C LEU A 12 -5.15 10.35 -1.76
N THR A 13 -6.28 9.87 -2.27
CA THR A 13 -6.75 8.51 -2.02
C THR A 13 -5.75 7.48 -2.53
N TYR A 14 -5.23 7.64 -3.76
CA TYR A 14 -4.21 6.73 -4.30
C TYR A 14 -2.90 6.76 -3.53
N TYR A 15 -2.53 7.91 -3.01
CA TYR A 15 -1.36 8.04 -2.15
C TYR A 15 -1.48 7.19 -0.87
N ILE A 16 -2.65 7.27 -0.22
CA ILE A 16 -2.95 6.45 0.97
C ILE A 16 -3.00 4.96 0.62
N LEU A 17 -3.61 4.61 -0.51
CA LEU A 17 -3.72 3.23 -0.97
C LEU A 17 -2.36 2.62 -1.34
N ALA A 18 -1.46 3.40 -1.93
CA ALA A 18 -0.10 2.95 -2.24
C ALA A 18 0.65 2.58 -0.96
N ALA A 19 0.55 3.41 0.09
CA ALA A 19 1.11 3.11 1.40
C ALA A 19 0.51 1.85 2.03
N TYR A 20 -0.81 1.70 1.93
CA TYR A 20 -1.50 0.50 2.41
C TYR A 20 -1.01 -0.76 1.68
N ALA A 21 -0.99 -0.74 0.34
CA ALA A 21 -0.55 -1.87 -0.49
C ALA A 21 0.89 -2.28 -0.18
N THR A 22 1.79 -1.30 -0.07
CA THR A 22 3.19 -1.52 0.31
C THR A 22 3.30 -2.17 1.69
N THR A 23 2.59 -1.62 2.68
CA THR A 23 2.63 -2.14 4.05
C THR A 23 2.08 -3.57 4.12
N ASP A 24 1.01 -3.89 3.38
CA ASP A 24 0.43 -5.24 3.33
C ASP A 24 1.44 -6.25 2.76
N ILE A 25 2.07 -5.93 1.62
CA ILE A 25 3.10 -6.77 1.00
C ILE A 25 4.29 -6.98 1.94
N LEU A 26 4.80 -5.92 2.55
CA LEU A 26 5.96 -6.01 3.44
C LEU A 26 5.67 -6.81 4.72
N ARG A 27 4.44 -6.73 5.24
CA ARG A 27 4.01 -7.56 6.38
C ARG A 27 3.93 -9.04 6.01
N LEU A 28 3.38 -9.34 4.83
CA LEU A 28 3.38 -10.70 4.30
C LEU A 28 4.79 -11.26 4.17
N LEU A 29 5.73 -10.45 3.67
CA LEU A 29 7.14 -10.82 3.55
C LEU A 29 7.80 -11.10 4.91
N LYS A 30 7.34 -10.45 5.98
CA LYS A 30 7.82 -10.67 7.36
C LYS A 30 7.06 -11.77 8.10
N GLY A 31 6.16 -12.49 7.43
CA GLY A 31 5.34 -13.56 8.05
C GLY A 31 4.25 -13.05 9.00
N SER A 32 3.94 -11.75 8.98
CA SER A 32 2.89 -11.18 9.81
C SER A 32 1.53 -11.33 9.13
N ILE A 33 0.60 -12.05 9.78
CA ILE A 33 -0.76 -12.31 9.28
C ILE A 33 -1.75 -11.23 9.73
N LEU A 34 -1.31 -10.26 10.53
CA LEU A 34 -2.20 -9.23 11.08
C LEU A 34 -2.60 -8.22 10.00
N PRO A 35 -3.89 -7.84 9.91
CA PRO A 35 -4.34 -6.81 8.98
C PRO A 35 -3.66 -5.48 9.28
N VAL A 36 -3.41 -4.67 8.24
CA VAL A 36 -2.75 -3.36 8.39
C VAL A 36 -3.50 -2.46 9.35
N SER A 37 -4.84 -2.54 9.35
CA SER A 37 -5.71 -1.73 10.21
C SER A 37 -5.61 -2.04 11.70
N SER A 38 -5.17 -3.23 12.09
CA SER A 38 -5.20 -3.70 13.49
C SER A 38 -3.88 -3.59 14.24
N ALA A 39 -2.77 -3.34 13.54
CA ALA A 39 -1.46 -3.32 14.15
C ALA A 39 -0.77 -1.97 13.98
N SER A 40 -0.29 -1.42 15.08
CA SER A 40 0.60 -0.26 15.07
C SER A 40 1.88 -0.58 14.28
N CYS A 41 2.45 0.41 13.62
CA CYS A 41 3.75 0.27 12.97
C CYS A 41 4.86 0.36 14.03
N TYR A 42 5.77 -0.61 14.01
CA TYR A 42 6.93 -0.68 14.90
C TYR A 42 8.22 -0.79 14.09
N CYS A 43 9.29 -0.20 14.59
CA CYS A 43 10.60 -0.42 14.02
C CYS A 43 11.05 -1.87 14.29
N PRO A 44 11.48 -2.64 13.29
CA PRO A 44 11.86 -4.04 13.49
C PRO A 44 13.15 -4.22 14.30
N ASN A 45 13.94 -3.16 14.44
CA ASN A 45 15.22 -3.21 15.16
C ASN A 45 15.11 -2.82 16.63
N CYS A 46 14.35 -1.77 16.97
CA CYS A 46 14.23 -1.30 18.34
C CYS A 46 12.84 -1.56 18.97
N ASN A 47 11.89 -2.12 18.22
CA ASN A 47 10.50 -2.39 18.63
C ASN A 47 9.73 -1.15 19.15
N GLN A 48 10.25 0.05 18.90
CA GLN A 48 9.56 1.29 19.26
C GLN A 48 8.44 1.55 18.25
N LYS A 49 7.31 2.04 18.76
CA LYS A 49 6.16 2.44 17.95
C LYS A 49 6.53 3.63 17.07
N ILE A 50 6.24 3.52 15.78
CA ILE A 50 6.47 4.60 14.81
C ILE A 50 5.35 5.63 14.96
N SER A 51 5.69 6.91 15.10
CA SER A 51 4.72 7.99 15.25
C SER A 51 3.88 8.13 13.97
N LEU A 52 2.66 8.66 14.06
CA LEU A 52 1.80 8.90 12.90
C LEU A 52 2.48 9.81 11.86
N ARG A 53 3.28 10.77 12.33
CA ARG A 53 4.06 11.67 11.47
C ARG A 53 5.09 10.92 10.63
N ASP A 54 5.72 9.90 11.20
CA ASP A 54 6.71 9.07 10.54
C ASP A 54 6.11 7.94 9.70
N GLN A 55 4.79 7.82 9.70
CA GLN A 55 4.05 6.88 8.86
C GLN A 55 3.58 7.51 7.54
N ILE A 56 3.81 8.83 7.33
CA ILE A 56 3.44 9.49 6.06
C ILE A 56 4.36 8.95 4.96
N PRO A 57 3.80 8.29 3.92
CA PRO A 57 4.59 7.66 2.87
C PRO A 57 5.52 8.68 2.18
N VAL A 58 6.64 8.21 1.67
CA VAL A 58 7.65 9.02 0.97
C VAL A 58 8.22 10.17 1.84
N PHE A 59 7.35 11.03 2.40
CA PHE A 59 7.77 12.19 3.21
C PHE A 59 8.59 11.78 4.44
N SER A 60 8.11 10.79 5.18
CA SER A 60 8.83 10.33 6.38
C SER A 60 10.20 9.75 6.01
N TYR A 61 10.29 9.02 4.89
CA TYR A 61 11.54 8.47 4.42
C TYR A 61 12.55 9.57 4.05
N VAL A 62 12.10 10.62 3.35
CA VAL A 62 12.96 11.75 2.94
C VAL A 62 13.40 12.57 4.15
N ILE A 63 12.45 12.94 5.04
CA ILE A 63 12.74 13.76 6.23
C ILE A 63 13.72 13.03 7.17
N ASN A 64 13.50 11.73 7.40
CA ASN A 64 14.32 10.92 8.29
C ASN A 64 15.57 10.34 7.60
N LYS A 65 15.84 10.75 6.34
CA LYS A 65 16.98 10.28 5.54
C LYS A 65 17.07 8.75 5.48
N GLY A 66 15.91 8.09 5.39
CA GLY A 66 15.81 6.62 5.35
C GLY A 66 16.27 5.93 6.64
N ARG A 67 16.12 6.58 7.79
CA ARG A 67 16.53 6.04 9.09
C ARG A 67 15.41 6.11 10.12
N CYS A 68 15.42 5.17 11.06
CA CYS A 68 14.53 5.22 12.22
C CYS A 68 14.94 6.38 13.14
N GLN A 69 13.99 7.20 13.59
CA GLN A 69 14.27 8.33 14.49
C GLN A 69 14.80 7.89 15.88
N ASN A 70 14.41 6.69 16.35
CA ASN A 70 14.79 6.22 17.67
C ASN A 70 16.15 5.54 17.72
N CYS A 71 16.42 4.61 16.78
CA CYS A 71 17.64 3.79 16.82
C CYS A 71 18.60 4.05 15.65
N GLY A 72 18.25 4.92 14.70
CA GLY A 72 19.08 5.24 13.55
C GLY A 72 19.25 4.12 12.52
N CYS A 73 18.61 2.95 12.71
CA CYS A 73 18.72 1.85 11.74
C CYS A 73 18.20 2.28 10.37
N LYS A 74 18.82 1.78 9.30
CA LYS A 74 18.42 2.07 7.93
C LYS A 74 17.11 1.38 7.60
N ILE A 75 16.17 2.12 6.99
CA ILE A 75 14.94 1.61 6.41
C ILE A 75 15.27 1.16 4.98
N PRO A 76 14.89 -0.05 4.56
CA PRO A 76 15.14 -0.52 3.19
C PRO A 76 14.51 0.42 2.16
N PRO A 77 15.22 0.78 1.08
CA PRO A 77 14.67 1.64 0.03
C PRO A 77 13.55 0.95 -0.77
N THR A 78 13.40 -0.37 -0.65
CA THR A 78 12.33 -1.16 -1.27
C THR A 78 10.95 -0.66 -0.87
N ASP A 79 10.79 -0.22 0.38
CA ASP A 79 9.53 0.31 0.92
C ASP A 79 9.13 1.58 0.13
N LEU A 80 10.08 2.51 -0.04
CA LEU A 80 9.89 3.73 -0.81
C LEU A 80 9.59 3.45 -2.30
N PHE A 81 10.34 2.54 -2.91
CA PHE A 81 10.12 2.18 -4.32
C PHE A 81 8.74 1.58 -4.56
N LEU A 82 8.27 0.71 -3.69
CA LEU A 82 6.93 0.12 -3.81
C LEU A 82 5.83 1.18 -3.64
N GLU A 83 5.97 2.11 -2.70
CA GLU A 83 5.02 3.21 -2.53
C GLU A 83 4.91 4.07 -3.79
N ILE A 84 6.05 4.51 -4.33
CA ILE A 84 6.11 5.31 -5.55
C ILE A 84 5.53 4.52 -6.74
N PHE A 85 5.90 3.24 -6.87
CA PHE A 85 5.43 2.38 -7.94
C PHE A 85 3.90 2.25 -7.93
N PHE A 86 3.28 1.93 -6.79
CA PHE A 86 1.83 1.81 -6.70
C PHE A 86 1.13 3.14 -6.94
N PHE A 87 1.63 4.22 -6.35
CA PHE A 87 1.04 5.54 -6.54
C PHE A 87 1.03 5.96 -8.02
N LEU A 88 2.17 5.86 -8.69
CA LEU A 88 2.29 6.21 -10.11
C LEU A 88 1.45 5.28 -10.99
N SER A 89 1.46 3.97 -10.72
CA SER A 89 0.70 3.00 -11.51
C SER A 89 -0.80 3.20 -11.37
N PHE A 90 -1.32 3.39 -10.16
CA PHE A 90 -2.75 3.65 -9.94
C PHE A 90 -3.18 4.96 -10.59
N SER A 91 -2.37 6.01 -10.44
CA SER A 91 -2.64 7.31 -11.06
C SER A 91 -2.63 7.21 -12.59
N ALA A 92 -1.63 6.55 -13.19
CA ALA A 92 -1.51 6.37 -14.62
C ALA A 92 -2.69 5.55 -15.21
N ILE A 93 -3.03 4.41 -14.58
CA ILE A 93 -4.18 3.60 -15.01
C ILE A 93 -5.46 4.43 -15.00
N THR A 94 -5.69 5.19 -13.95
CA THR A 94 -6.92 5.98 -13.81
C THR A 94 -7.01 7.09 -14.86
N VAL A 95 -5.90 7.77 -15.12
CA VAL A 95 -5.86 8.81 -16.17
C VAL A 95 -6.04 8.22 -17.57
N LEU A 96 -5.34 7.11 -17.88
CA LEU A 96 -5.42 6.45 -19.19
C LEU A 96 -6.81 5.91 -19.49
N PHE A 97 -7.51 5.37 -18.51
CA PHE A 97 -8.87 4.86 -18.67
C PHE A 97 -9.97 5.87 -18.30
N GLN A 98 -9.61 7.16 -18.25
CA GLN A 98 -10.55 8.28 -18.06
C GLN A 98 -11.50 8.09 -16.88
N PHE A 99 -10.98 7.62 -15.75
CA PHE A 99 -11.73 7.39 -14.51
C PHE A 99 -12.94 6.43 -14.64
N ARG A 100 -12.91 5.50 -15.60
CA ARG A 100 -13.96 4.48 -15.78
C ARG A 100 -13.78 3.34 -14.77
N TRP A 101 -14.85 2.59 -14.52
CA TRP A 101 -14.86 1.41 -13.66
C TRP A 101 -13.79 0.37 -14.03
N ILE A 102 -13.40 0.29 -15.30
CA ILE A 102 -12.33 -0.59 -15.75
C ILE A 102 -10.98 -0.24 -15.09
N ALA A 103 -10.70 1.05 -14.86
CA ALA A 103 -9.49 1.48 -14.16
C ALA A 103 -9.44 0.92 -12.72
N TYR A 104 -10.58 0.92 -12.04
CA TYR A 104 -10.71 0.32 -10.71
C TYR A 104 -10.31 -1.16 -10.70
N PHE A 105 -10.87 -1.96 -11.61
CA PHE A 105 -10.54 -3.39 -11.70
C PHE A 105 -9.07 -3.62 -12.08
N LEU A 106 -8.51 -2.78 -12.96
CA LEU A 106 -7.09 -2.86 -13.33
C LEU A 106 -6.15 -2.52 -12.16
N CYS A 107 -6.48 -1.53 -11.33
CA CYS A 107 -5.72 -1.22 -10.12
C CYS A 107 -5.73 -2.40 -9.13
N ILE A 108 -6.88 -3.03 -8.94
CA ILE A 108 -6.99 -4.24 -8.10
C ILE A 108 -6.15 -5.37 -8.68
N ALA A 109 -6.29 -5.65 -9.99
CA ALA A 109 -5.55 -6.71 -10.66
C ALA A 109 -4.03 -6.50 -10.56
N LEU A 110 -3.55 -5.27 -10.75
CA LEU A 110 -2.15 -4.92 -10.58
C LEU A 110 -1.67 -5.21 -9.16
N TYR A 111 -2.41 -4.74 -8.15
CA TYR A 111 -2.04 -4.95 -6.76
C TYR A 111 -1.98 -6.44 -6.41
N GLU A 112 -3.01 -7.22 -6.77
CA GLU A 112 -3.04 -8.66 -6.50
C GLU A 112 -1.93 -9.41 -7.25
N THR A 113 -1.62 -9.00 -8.49
CA THR A 113 -0.53 -9.60 -9.29
C THR A 113 0.83 -9.38 -8.62
N VAL A 114 1.13 -8.14 -8.24
CA VAL A 114 2.39 -7.81 -7.54
C VAL A 114 2.49 -8.58 -6.24
N LYS A 115 1.40 -8.62 -5.46
CA LYS A 115 1.35 -9.37 -4.22
C LYS A 115 1.58 -10.86 -4.42
N CYS A 116 0.93 -11.48 -5.42
CA CYS A 116 1.16 -12.89 -5.77
C CYS A 116 2.62 -13.17 -6.14
N ILE A 117 3.25 -12.28 -6.91
CA ILE A 117 4.67 -12.40 -7.25
C ILE A 117 5.53 -12.42 -5.98
N PHE A 118 5.32 -11.47 -5.06
CA PHE A 118 6.06 -11.43 -3.80
C PHE A 118 5.83 -12.68 -2.94
N ILE A 119 4.59 -13.16 -2.84
CA ILE A 119 4.26 -14.39 -2.11
C ILE A 119 4.93 -15.61 -2.76
N MET A 120 4.96 -15.70 -4.10
CA MET A 120 5.63 -16.80 -4.80
C MET A 120 7.15 -16.81 -4.59
N ILE A 121 7.77 -15.64 -4.60
CA ILE A 121 9.21 -15.50 -4.32
C ILE A 121 9.51 -15.99 -2.89
N GLN A 122 8.64 -15.70 -1.93
CA GLN A 122 8.79 -16.08 -0.53
C GLN A 122 8.31 -17.51 -0.24
N GLY A 123 7.25 -17.95 -0.93
CA GLY A 123 6.60 -19.26 -0.72
C GLY A 123 7.51 -20.46 -1.00
N LYS A 124 8.62 -20.27 -1.73
CA LYS A 124 9.71 -21.25 -1.78
C LYS A 124 10.37 -21.50 -0.41
N ARG A 125 10.03 -20.69 0.60
CA ARG A 125 10.62 -20.69 1.95
C ARG A 125 9.65 -21.12 3.06
N GLU A 126 8.32 -21.15 2.82
CA GLU A 126 7.32 -21.39 3.89
C GLU A 126 6.25 -22.42 3.54
N LYS A 127 5.98 -23.32 4.52
CA LYS A 127 4.95 -24.40 4.43
C LYS A 127 3.49 -23.90 4.44
N ASN A 128 3.21 -22.61 4.65
CA ASN A 128 1.86 -22.06 4.86
C ASN A 128 1.39 -21.10 3.75
N PHE A 129 1.88 -21.26 2.52
CA PHE A 129 1.57 -20.41 1.38
C PHE A 129 0.06 -20.14 1.18
N VAL A 130 -0.74 -21.21 1.13
CA VAL A 130 -2.20 -21.11 0.90
C VAL A 130 -2.91 -20.35 2.03
N LYS A 131 -2.53 -20.59 3.28
CA LYS A 131 -3.10 -19.91 4.44
C LYS A 131 -2.79 -18.40 4.42
N ASN A 132 -1.57 -18.03 4.07
CA ASN A 132 -1.15 -16.63 3.95
C ASN A 132 -1.88 -15.93 2.81
N LEU A 133 -2.06 -16.61 1.67
CA LEU A 133 -2.82 -16.09 0.53
C LEU A 133 -4.30 -15.85 0.90
N LEU A 134 -4.97 -16.82 1.51
CA LEU A 134 -6.37 -16.71 1.92
C LEU A 134 -6.58 -15.61 2.97
N CYS A 135 -5.67 -15.49 3.94
CA CYS A 135 -5.72 -14.45 4.95
C CYS A 135 -5.52 -13.07 4.33
N SER A 136 -4.61 -12.95 3.37
CA SER A 136 -4.36 -11.73 2.63
C SER A 136 -5.57 -11.29 1.79
N LEU A 137 -6.21 -12.19 1.07
CA LEU A 137 -7.43 -11.90 0.30
C LEU A 137 -8.54 -11.35 1.22
N ARG A 138 -8.74 -11.95 2.39
CA ARG A 138 -9.70 -11.47 3.38
C ARG A 138 -9.39 -10.07 3.88
N ASN A 139 -8.13 -9.74 4.09
CA ASN A 139 -7.69 -8.44 4.61
C ASN A 139 -7.83 -7.31 3.58
N ASN A 140 -7.99 -7.64 2.30
CA ASN A 140 -8.09 -6.67 1.21
C ASN A 140 -9.47 -6.06 1.02
N LEU A 141 -10.49 -6.56 1.72
CA LEU A 141 -11.84 -6.00 1.61
C LEU A 141 -11.85 -4.48 1.85
N PHE A 142 -11.06 -4.01 2.80
CA PHE A 142 -10.89 -2.58 3.08
C PHE A 142 -10.28 -1.82 1.90
N LEU A 143 -9.24 -2.38 1.28
CA LEU A 143 -8.60 -1.78 0.10
C LEU A 143 -9.60 -1.68 -1.06
N PHE A 144 -10.40 -2.72 -1.30
CA PHE A 144 -11.41 -2.71 -2.36
C PHE A 144 -12.49 -1.66 -2.12
N LEU A 145 -12.99 -1.52 -0.91
CA LEU A 145 -13.97 -0.48 -0.56
C LEU A 145 -13.37 0.94 -0.75
N PHE A 146 -12.13 1.13 -0.35
CA PHE A 146 -11.47 2.43 -0.49
C PHE A 146 -11.17 2.79 -1.95
N LEU A 147 -10.77 1.81 -2.78
CA LEU A 147 -10.57 2.02 -4.22
C LEU A 147 -11.87 2.32 -4.96
N ALA A 148 -13.02 1.83 -4.48
CA ALA A 148 -14.32 2.13 -5.08
C ALA A 148 -14.76 3.58 -4.83
N PHE A 149 -14.31 4.21 -3.74
CA PHE A 149 -14.75 5.54 -3.32
C PHE A 149 -14.54 6.65 -4.39
N PRO A 150 -13.36 6.78 -5.05
CA PRO A 150 -13.16 7.78 -6.11
C PRO A 150 -14.12 7.59 -7.29
N PHE A 151 -14.43 6.34 -7.64
CA PHE A 151 -15.33 6.04 -8.77
C PHE A 151 -16.79 6.30 -8.42
N ALA A 152 -17.19 6.10 -7.17
CA ALA A 152 -18.52 6.47 -6.70
C ALA A 152 -18.73 7.99 -6.75
N LEU A 153 -17.72 8.79 -6.42
CA LEU A 153 -17.77 10.25 -6.50
C LEU A 153 -17.88 10.77 -7.94
N LEU A 154 -17.33 10.05 -8.92
CA LEU A 154 -17.36 10.44 -10.33
C LEU A 154 -18.64 10.01 -11.04
N SER A 155 -19.44 9.10 -10.45
CA SER A 155 -20.73 8.65 -10.96
C SER A 155 -21.91 9.53 -10.50
N LEU A 156 -21.67 10.49 -9.61
CA LEU A 156 -22.62 11.51 -9.16
C LEU A 156 -22.49 12.80 -9.99
#